data_083f367baa7a5536f840ae0f704e8cb6
#
_entry.id   083f367baa7a5536f840ae0f704e8cb6
#
_cell.length_a   1.000
_cell.length_b   1.000
_cell.length_c   1.000
_cell.angle_alpha   90.00
_cell.angle_beta   90.00
_cell.angle_gamma   90.00
#
_symmetry.space_group_name_H-M   'P 1'
#
loop_
_entity.id
_entity.type
_entity.pdbx_description
1 polymer ?
#
loop_
_entity_poly.entity_id
_entity_poly.type
_entity_poly.pdbx_seq_one_letter_code
_entity_poly.pdbx_strand_id
1 'polypeptide(L)'
;METTLFYARAACDTMMRKFAAADLPPKGHFYYHQGVFLSGVLKTWQLTGEQKYLDYAASWVHSVFDESGKVKQYKCADLDDIQAGILLYTLYDATGDEFYRRCIESVAAQVQDIPRCQCGGFWHTCGSSNQMWLDGLYMVCPFIAEYARRFDRPEWTDLVVNEIRLMREHTRDAKTGLWYHAWDESRKADWCNPETGLAPEFWGRSIGWVPVAIQDVLEQMDLDDERRAALEQYVRDLLTSLLRYQGADGRWYQVVNKGDQPGNWLENSCSCLYAAALARAARTGLMSAEAIDAAKRAFDGVVNSLEWQGEDIQIGHVCIGTGVGSYQFYCDRPCVTNDLHGVGAFLLMCTELQVAENVCAQNR
;
A
#
# COMPACT_ATOMS: atom_id res chain seq x y z
N MET A 1 22.24 10.80 5.84
CA MET A 1 21.34 10.25 6.88
C MET A 1 20.15 11.17 7.21
N GLU A 2 20.26 12.48 7.11
CA GLU A 2 19.10 13.39 7.30
C GLU A 2 18.18 13.51 6.07
N THR A 3 18.62 12.97 4.93
CA THR A 3 17.98 13.23 3.63
C THR A 3 16.60 12.62 3.51
N THR A 4 16.39 11.35 3.88
CA THR A 4 15.09 10.67 3.77
C THR A 4 14.05 11.27 4.71
N LEU A 5 14.41 11.57 5.97
CA LEU A 5 13.52 12.25 6.93
C LEU A 5 13.22 13.71 6.55
N PHE A 6 14.18 14.40 5.92
CA PHE A 6 13.92 15.74 5.38
C PHE A 6 12.76 15.72 4.39
N TYR A 7 12.81 14.80 3.42
CA TYR A 7 11.75 14.68 2.42
C TYR A 7 10.43 14.18 3.03
N ALA A 8 10.47 13.27 4.00
CA ALA A 8 9.27 12.84 4.71
C ALA A 8 8.58 14.00 5.44
N ARG A 9 9.34 14.79 6.19
CA ARG A 9 8.82 16.01 6.84
C ARG A 9 8.26 17.01 5.84
N ALA A 10 9.00 17.30 4.77
CA ALA A 10 8.57 18.22 3.73
C ALA A 10 7.24 17.80 3.10
N ALA A 11 7.07 16.51 2.80
CA ALA A 11 5.83 15.98 2.24
C ALA A 11 4.65 16.07 3.23
N CYS A 12 4.86 15.67 4.49
CA CYS A 12 3.85 15.82 5.54
C CYS A 12 3.43 17.28 5.71
N ASP A 13 4.41 18.18 5.89
CA ASP A 13 4.16 19.59 6.17
C ASP A 13 3.48 20.29 4.99
N THR A 14 3.86 19.95 3.74
CA THR A 14 3.18 20.45 2.53
C THR A 14 1.70 20.09 2.53
N MET A 15 1.37 18.84 2.80
CA MET A 15 -0.03 18.40 2.79
C MET A 15 -0.82 18.98 3.97
N MET A 16 -0.20 19.12 5.14
CA MET A 16 -0.81 19.73 6.33
C MET A 16 -1.05 21.23 6.15
N ARG A 17 -0.20 21.96 5.40
CA ARG A 17 -0.47 23.35 5.01
C ARG A 17 -1.62 23.46 4.03
N LYS A 18 -1.73 22.50 3.11
CA LYS A 18 -2.74 22.50 2.04
C LYS A 18 -4.13 22.11 2.54
N PHE A 19 -4.22 21.20 3.51
CA PHE A 19 -5.47 20.65 4.01
C PHE A 19 -5.51 20.62 5.53
N ALA A 20 -6.56 21.16 6.16
CA ALA A 20 -6.88 20.73 7.51
C ALA A 20 -7.22 19.23 7.51
N ALA A 21 -6.97 18.52 8.59
CA ALA A 21 -7.13 17.06 8.64
C ALA A 21 -8.52 16.60 8.17
N ALA A 22 -9.58 17.25 8.65
CA ALA A 22 -10.97 16.95 8.28
C ALA A 22 -11.32 17.27 6.80
N ASP A 23 -10.44 17.98 6.09
CA ASP A 23 -10.64 18.39 4.70
C ASP A 23 -9.84 17.55 3.71
N LEU A 24 -9.11 16.53 4.17
CA LEU A 24 -8.38 15.60 3.29
C LEU A 24 -9.33 14.95 2.26
N PRO A 25 -8.98 14.99 0.95
CA PRO A 25 -9.83 14.44 -0.09
C PRO A 25 -9.79 12.89 -0.14
N PRO A 26 -10.93 12.22 -0.44
CA PRO A 26 -12.27 12.78 -0.54
C PRO A 26 -12.83 13.13 0.85
N LYS A 27 -13.22 14.39 1.04
CA LYS A 27 -13.64 14.92 2.32
C LYS A 27 -14.78 14.13 2.97
N GLY A 28 -14.59 13.79 4.24
CA GLY A 28 -15.58 13.09 5.06
C GLY A 28 -15.68 11.58 4.79
N HIS A 29 -14.91 11.04 3.85
CA HIS A 29 -14.84 9.62 3.59
C HIS A 29 -13.74 8.95 4.43
N PHE A 30 -14.03 7.75 4.93
CA PHE A 30 -13.04 6.84 5.48
C PHE A 30 -12.56 5.94 4.32
N TYR A 31 -11.40 6.26 3.74
CA TYR A 31 -11.00 5.70 2.45
C TYR A 31 -9.48 5.55 2.34
N TYR A 32 -9.01 4.65 1.47
CA TYR A 32 -7.58 4.31 1.37
C TYR A 32 -6.67 5.49 1.01
N HIS A 33 -7.14 6.49 0.27
CA HIS A 33 -6.32 7.67 -0.07
C HIS A 33 -5.79 8.35 1.19
N GLN A 34 -6.68 8.64 2.14
CA GLN A 34 -6.29 9.22 3.43
C GLN A 34 -5.50 8.21 4.26
N GLY A 35 -5.93 6.94 4.26
CA GLY A 35 -5.29 5.88 5.02
C GLY A 35 -3.83 5.68 4.65
N VAL A 36 -3.50 5.60 3.36
CA VAL A 36 -2.11 5.46 2.87
C VAL A 36 -1.28 6.68 3.22
N PHE A 37 -1.81 7.90 3.01
CA PHE A 37 -1.12 9.13 3.38
C PHE A 37 -0.85 9.19 4.88
N LEU A 38 -1.87 9.00 5.70
CA LEU A 38 -1.76 9.09 7.15
C LEU A 38 -0.93 7.95 7.77
N SER A 39 -0.88 6.78 7.14
CA SER A 39 0.08 5.73 7.52
C SER A 39 1.53 6.23 7.40
N GLY A 40 1.86 6.93 6.32
CA GLY A 40 3.15 7.57 6.14
C GLY A 40 3.41 8.69 7.16
N VAL A 41 2.37 9.51 7.48
CA VAL A 41 2.45 10.56 8.51
C VAL A 41 2.73 9.95 9.88
N LEU A 42 2.04 8.87 10.27
CA LEU A 42 2.27 8.18 11.54
C LEU A 42 3.65 7.52 11.61
N LYS A 43 4.13 6.92 10.51
CA LYS A 43 5.52 6.42 10.44
C LYS A 43 6.54 7.56 10.58
N THR A 44 6.27 8.72 10.01
CA THR A 44 7.11 9.92 10.20
C THR A 44 7.09 10.39 11.67
N TRP A 45 5.93 10.37 12.32
CA TRP A 45 5.82 10.63 13.76
C TRP A 45 6.67 9.63 14.58
N GLN A 46 6.56 8.34 14.31
CA GLN A 46 7.33 7.31 15.03
C GLN A 46 8.86 7.53 14.94
N LEU A 47 9.34 8.03 13.80
CA LEU A 47 10.77 8.28 13.58
C LEU A 47 11.26 9.63 14.12
N THR A 48 10.39 10.64 14.21
CA THR A 48 10.76 12.02 14.57
C THR A 48 10.33 12.42 15.97
N GLY A 49 9.29 11.80 16.52
CA GLY A 49 8.64 12.21 17.76
C GLY A 49 7.84 13.52 17.66
N GLU A 50 7.67 14.08 16.45
CA GLU A 50 6.97 15.35 16.27
C GLU A 50 5.46 15.19 16.45
N GLN A 51 4.95 15.62 17.58
CA GLN A 51 3.56 15.45 18.02
C GLN A 51 2.51 15.92 17.01
N LYS A 52 2.81 16.97 16.22
CA LYS A 52 1.91 17.51 15.19
C LYS A 52 1.40 16.47 14.21
N TYR A 53 2.21 15.44 13.90
CA TYR A 53 1.84 14.38 12.96
C TYR A 53 0.83 13.40 13.57
N LEU A 54 1.03 13.04 14.85
CA LEU A 54 0.05 12.22 15.57
C LEU A 54 -1.28 12.95 15.73
N ASP A 55 -1.24 14.22 16.13
CA ASP A 55 -2.43 15.07 16.33
C ASP A 55 -3.22 15.23 15.03
N TYR A 56 -2.51 15.38 13.91
CA TYR A 56 -3.15 15.50 12.60
C TYR A 56 -3.91 14.23 12.19
N ALA A 57 -3.29 13.06 12.35
CA ALA A 57 -3.92 11.78 12.08
C ALA A 57 -5.11 11.53 13.01
N ALA A 58 -4.97 11.81 14.31
CA ALA A 58 -6.05 11.71 15.29
C ALA A 58 -7.22 12.62 14.94
N SER A 59 -6.95 13.88 14.56
CA SER A 59 -7.98 14.85 14.15
C SER A 59 -8.77 14.36 12.94
N TRP A 60 -8.09 13.72 11.96
CA TRP A 60 -8.79 13.13 10.82
C TRP A 60 -9.71 11.99 11.26
N VAL A 61 -9.25 11.06 12.10
CA VAL A 61 -10.07 9.94 12.59
C VAL A 61 -11.32 10.46 13.31
N HIS A 62 -11.20 11.43 14.21
CA HIS A 62 -12.36 12.05 14.87
C HIS A 62 -13.32 12.73 13.88
N SER A 63 -12.85 13.19 12.73
CA SER A 63 -13.70 13.79 11.71
C SER A 63 -14.58 12.78 10.97
N VAL A 64 -14.13 11.53 10.80
CA VAL A 64 -14.80 10.49 9.99
C VAL A 64 -15.54 9.43 10.81
N PHE A 65 -15.28 9.32 12.13
CA PHE A 65 -16.01 8.46 13.05
C PHE A 65 -16.94 9.28 13.95
N ASP A 66 -18.08 8.69 14.35
CA ASP A 66 -18.93 9.23 15.41
C ASP A 66 -18.40 8.83 16.81
N GLU A 67 -19.02 9.36 17.88
CA GLU A 67 -18.60 9.10 19.27
C GLU A 67 -18.72 7.61 19.67
N SER A 68 -19.56 6.84 18.99
CA SER A 68 -19.71 5.40 19.22
C SER A 68 -18.62 4.56 18.53
N GLY A 69 -17.79 5.18 17.69
CA GLY A 69 -16.75 4.52 16.91
C GLY A 69 -17.24 3.97 15.58
N LYS A 70 -18.38 4.44 15.06
CA LYS A 70 -18.87 4.03 13.73
C LYS A 70 -18.46 5.04 12.66
N VAL A 71 -18.12 4.53 11.47
CA VAL A 71 -17.85 5.37 10.30
C VAL A 71 -19.09 6.16 9.91
N LYS A 72 -18.98 7.50 9.84
CA LYS A 72 -20.13 8.41 9.58
C LYS A 72 -20.74 8.22 8.19
N GLN A 73 -19.91 7.91 7.18
CA GLN A 73 -20.36 7.79 5.78
C GLN A 73 -20.11 6.38 5.23
N TYR A 74 -20.59 5.38 5.94
CA TYR A 74 -20.52 4.00 5.48
C TYR A 74 -21.65 3.70 4.48
N LYS A 75 -21.30 3.12 3.31
CA LYS A 75 -22.28 2.77 2.27
C LYS A 75 -22.37 1.27 2.03
N CYS A 76 -21.24 0.62 1.83
CA CYS A 76 -21.11 -0.82 1.60
C CYS A 76 -19.72 -1.25 1.99
N ALA A 77 -19.52 -2.56 2.15
CA ALA A 77 -18.21 -3.11 2.51
C ALA A 77 -17.33 -3.20 1.27
N ASP A 78 -16.38 -2.29 1.15
CA ASP A 78 -15.34 -2.26 0.14
C ASP A 78 -13.97 -2.41 0.80
N LEU A 79 -13.03 -3.09 0.14
CA LEU A 79 -11.67 -3.22 0.67
C LEU A 79 -10.97 -1.86 0.83
N ASP A 80 -11.22 -0.94 -0.09
CA ASP A 80 -10.68 0.42 -0.05
C ASP A 80 -11.12 1.20 1.20
N ASP A 81 -12.26 0.87 1.79
CA ASP A 81 -12.77 1.46 3.03
C ASP A 81 -12.19 0.80 4.30
N ILE A 82 -11.42 -0.28 4.18
CA ILE A 82 -10.78 -0.95 5.33
C ILE A 82 -9.37 -0.42 5.60
N GLN A 83 -8.63 -0.04 4.55
CA GLN A 83 -7.20 0.26 4.63
C GLN A 83 -6.86 1.28 5.72
N ALA A 84 -7.64 2.36 5.83
CA ALA A 84 -7.41 3.38 6.83
C ALA A 84 -7.59 2.90 8.28
N GLY A 85 -8.17 1.71 8.48
CA GLY A 85 -8.30 1.07 9.80
C GLY A 85 -6.97 0.77 10.47
N ILE A 86 -5.88 0.60 9.70
CA ILE A 86 -4.55 0.36 10.26
C ILE A 86 -4.06 1.51 11.16
N LEU A 87 -4.50 2.74 10.91
CA LEU A 87 -4.15 3.93 11.69
C LEU A 87 -4.63 3.82 13.13
N LEU A 88 -5.79 3.18 13.32
CA LEU A 88 -6.47 3.09 14.61
C LEU A 88 -5.63 2.34 15.65
N TYR A 89 -4.86 1.34 15.23
CA TYR A 89 -3.96 0.59 16.12
C TYR A 89 -2.84 1.48 16.65
N THR A 90 -2.18 2.24 15.77
CA THR A 90 -1.11 3.17 16.15
C THR A 90 -1.64 4.27 17.09
N LEU A 91 -2.83 4.79 16.83
CA LEU A 91 -3.46 5.82 17.67
C LEU A 91 -3.88 5.25 19.03
N TYR A 92 -4.41 4.02 19.05
CA TYR A 92 -4.74 3.33 20.29
C TYR A 92 -3.50 3.09 21.16
N ASP A 93 -2.42 2.59 20.56
CA ASP A 93 -1.16 2.34 21.27
C ASP A 93 -0.53 3.64 21.82
N ALA A 94 -0.63 4.73 21.06
CA ALA A 94 -0.07 6.01 21.45
C ALA A 94 -0.86 6.71 22.58
N THR A 95 -2.17 6.48 22.66
CA THR A 95 -3.07 7.27 23.53
C THR A 95 -3.73 6.46 24.64
N GLY A 96 -3.93 5.15 24.43
CA GLY A 96 -4.74 4.31 25.31
C GLY A 96 -6.25 4.64 25.29
N ASP A 97 -6.71 5.47 24.34
CA ASP A 97 -8.11 5.89 24.28
C ASP A 97 -8.99 4.76 23.68
N GLU A 98 -9.93 4.27 24.47
CA GLU A 98 -10.90 3.24 24.10
C GLU A 98 -11.81 3.64 22.91
N PHE A 99 -11.84 4.91 22.55
CA PHE A 99 -12.50 5.36 21.33
C PHE A 99 -11.91 4.64 20.09
N TYR A 100 -10.59 4.58 19.97
CA TYR A 100 -9.94 3.91 18.84
C TYR A 100 -10.20 2.40 18.83
N ARG A 101 -10.30 1.77 19.98
CA ARG A 101 -10.68 0.35 20.07
C ARG A 101 -12.09 0.12 19.52
N ARG A 102 -13.06 0.97 19.90
CA ARG A 102 -14.43 0.87 19.33
C ARG A 102 -14.42 1.08 17.80
N CYS A 103 -13.59 2.00 17.29
CA CYS A 103 -13.42 2.20 15.85
C CYS A 103 -12.84 0.94 15.18
N ILE A 104 -11.82 0.31 15.76
CA ILE A 104 -11.23 -0.96 15.28
C ILE A 104 -12.31 -2.05 15.18
N GLU A 105 -13.09 -2.25 16.23
CA GLU A 105 -14.17 -3.26 16.26
C GLU A 105 -15.24 -2.95 15.18
N SER A 106 -15.55 -1.68 14.96
CA SER A 106 -16.49 -1.26 13.91
C SER A 106 -15.97 -1.58 12.50
N VAL A 107 -14.70 -1.30 12.22
CA VAL A 107 -14.07 -1.65 10.93
C VAL A 107 -13.95 -3.17 10.77
N ALA A 108 -13.61 -3.90 11.83
CA ALA A 108 -13.56 -5.36 11.82
C ALA A 108 -14.93 -5.99 11.48
N ALA A 109 -16.02 -5.42 11.98
CA ALA A 109 -17.36 -5.85 11.60
C ALA A 109 -17.63 -5.66 10.10
N GLN A 110 -17.15 -4.55 9.49
CA GLN A 110 -17.30 -4.32 8.05
C GLN A 110 -16.56 -5.36 7.19
N VAL A 111 -15.39 -5.85 7.66
CA VAL A 111 -14.65 -6.93 6.96
C VAL A 111 -15.49 -8.20 6.81
N GLN A 112 -16.35 -8.51 7.79
CA GLN A 112 -17.21 -9.69 7.73
C GLN A 112 -18.33 -9.56 6.68
N ASP A 113 -18.72 -8.33 6.34
CA ASP A 113 -19.77 -8.04 5.37
C ASP A 113 -19.26 -8.00 3.92
N ILE A 114 -17.92 -8.05 3.70
CA ILE A 114 -17.35 -8.01 2.36
C ILE A 114 -17.69 -9.30 1.60
N PRO A 115 -18.32 -9.20 0.41
CA PRO A 115 -18.64 -10.35 -0.40
C PRO A 115 -17.39 -11.12 -0.84
N ARG A 116 -17.57 -12.42 -1.14
CA ARG A 116 -16.48 -13.31 -1.53
C ARG A 116 -16.75 -13.99 -2.86
N CYS A 117 -15.67 -14.28 -3.57
CA CYS A 117 -15.64 -15.22 -4.67
C CYS A 117 -15.98 -16.63 -4.20
N GLN A 118 -16.33 -17.54 -5.11
CA GLN A 118 -16.56 -18.96 -4.77
C GLN A 118 -15.29 -19.64 -4.23
N CYS A 119 -14.10 -19.19 -4.69
CA CYS A 119 -12.81 -19.65 -4.15
C CYS A 119 -12.53 -19.17 -2.71
N GLY A 120 -13.33 -18.26 -2.16
CA GLY A 120 -13.22 -17.70 -0.80
C GLY A 120 -12.48 -16.36 -0.70
N GLY A 121 -11.87 -15.87 -1.78
CA GLY A 121 -11.20 -14.56 -1.82
C GLY A 121 -12.20 -13.39 -1.77
N PHE A 122 -11.77 -12.23 -1.29
CA PHE A 122 -12.63 -11.05 -1.21
C PHE A 122 -12.91 -10.44 -2.59
N TRP A 123 -14.12 -9.97 -2.80
CA TRP A 123 -14.36 -8.99 -3.87
C TRP A 123 -13.61 -7.70 -3.54
N HIS A 124 -13.04 -7.08 -4.56
CA HIS A 124 -12.31 -5.83 -4.33
C HIS A 124 -13.23 -4.70 -3.87
N THR A 125 -14.35 -4.52 -4.57
CA THR A 125 -15.42 -3.57 -4.18
C THR A 125 -16.79 -4.23 -4.33
N CYS A 126 -17.81 -3.66 -3.70
CA CYS A 126 -19.20 -4.10 -3.89
C CYS A 126 -19.67 -3.94 -5.34
N GLY A 127 -19.05 -3.05 -6.12
CA GLY A 127 -19.29 -2.87 -7.56
C GLY A 127 -18.49 -3.81 -8.47
N SER A 128 -17.49 -4.53 -7.94
CA SER A 128 -16.58 -5.41 -8.69
C SER A 128 -16.85 -6.88 -8.36
N SER A 129 -18.06 -7.34 -8.63
CA SER A 129 -18.52 -8.71 -8.31
C SER A 129 -17.57 -9.78 -8.85
N ASN A 130 -17.18 -10.73 -7.99
CA ASN A 130 -16.28 -11.84 -8.30
C ASN A 130 -14.87 -11.44 -8.79
N GLN A 131 -14.45 -10.21 -8.49
CA GLN A 131 -13.13 -9.72 -8.89
C GLN A 131 -12.22 -9.57 -7.68
N MET A 132 -11.03 -10.17 -7.78
CA MET A 132 -9.93 -10.00 -6.85
C MET A 132 -8.85 -9.13 -7.52
N TRP A 133 -8.47 -8.02 -6.89
CA TRP A 133 -7.42 -7.12 -7.36
C TRP A 133 -6.23 -7.16 -6.41
N LEU A 134 -5.02 -7.00 -6.94
CA LEU A 134 -3.79 -7.01 -6.12
C LEU A 134 -3.83 -5.95 -5.01
N ASP A 135 -4.43 -4.80 -5.31
CA ASP A 135 -4.61 -3.69 -4.37
C ASP A 135 -5.29 -4.15 -3.08
N GLY A 136 -6.27 -5.05 -3.19
CA GLY A 136 -7.01 -5.62 -2.08
C GLY A 136 -6.13 -6.23 -0.99
N LEU A 137 -4.96 -6.77 -1.35
CA LEU A 137 -4.03 -7.32 -0.36
C LEU A 137 -3.57 -6.25 0.65
N TYR A 138 -3.22 -5.05 0.18
CA TYR A 138 -2.81 -3.96 1.07
C TYR A 138 -4.01 -3.29 1.74
N MET A 139 -5.16 -3.28 1.06
CA MET A 139 -6.36 -2.65 1.60
C MET A 139 -6.88 -3.37 2.84
N VAL A 140 -6.75 -4.70 2.92
CA VAL A 140 -7.38 -5.48 3.99
C VAL A 140 -6.41 -6.29 4.85
N CYS A 141 -5.37 -6.91 4.27
CA CYS A 141 -4.55 -7.88 5.01
C CYS A 141 -3.80 -7.29 6.21
N PRO A 142 -3.16 -6.10 6.14
CA PRO A 142 -2.49 -5.52 7.32
C PRO A 142 -3.45 -5.23 8.48
N PHE A 143 -4.67 -4.73 8.17
CA PHE A 143 -5.68 -4.49 9.20
C PHE A 143 -6.12 -5.79 9.88
N ILE A 144 -6.44 -6.83 9.08
CA ILE A 144 -6.86 -8.15 9.59
C ILE A 144 -5.74 -8.82 10.39
N ALA A 145 -4.50 -8.74 9.93
CA ALA A 145 -3.34 -9.33 10.59
C ALA A 145 -3.18 -8.79 12.01
N GLU A 146 -3.23 -7.47 12.14
CA GLU A 146 -3.11 -6.80 13.43
C GLU A 146 -4.32 -7.09 14.34
N TYR A 147 -5.54 -7.17 13.75
CA TYR A 147 -6.73 -7.56 14.48
C TYR A 147 -6.64 -8.98 15.03
N ALA A 148 -6.23 -9.93 14.18
CA ALA A 148 -6.07 -11.35 14.56
C ALA A 148 -5.13 -11.51 15.75
N ARG A 149 -3.98 -10.85 15.71
CA ARG A 149 -2.97 -10.91 16.78
C ARG A 149 -3.47 -10.28 18.08
N ARG A 150 -4.09 -9.08 18.02
CA ARG A 150 -4.49 -8.32 19.21
C ARG A 150 -5.71 -8.88 19.92
N PHE A 151 -6.62 -9.47 19.17
CA PHE A 151 -7.91 -9.96 19.70
C PHE A 151 -8.02 -11.49 19.71
N ASP A 152 -6.88 -12.19 19.54
CA ASP A 152 -6.79 -13.67 19.57
C ASP A 152 -7.83 -14.33 18.64
N ARG A 153 -7.73 -13.97 17.34
CA ARG A 153 -8.67 -14.43 16.30
C ARG A 153 -7.93 -15.28 15.24
N PRO A 154 -7.56 -16.52 15.55
CA PRO A 154 -6.78 -17.38 14.66
C PRO A 154 -7.47 -17.65 13.32
N GLU A 155 -8.80 -17.65 13.25
CA GLU A 155 -9.55 -17.78 12.00
C GLU A 155 -9.29 -16.64 11.02
N TRP A 156 -8.87 -15.47 11.49
CA TRP A 156 -8.49 -14.34 10.67
C TRP A 156 -7.06 -14.47 10.14
N THR A 157 -6.21 -15.21 10.85
CA THR A 157 -4.89 -15.60 10.36
C THR A 157 -5.02 -16.47 9.11
N ASP A 158 -5.88 -17.48 9.15
CA ASP A 158 -6.17 -18.34 8.01
C ASP A 158 -6.73 -17.54 6.82
N LEU A 159 -7.58 -16.57 7.12
CA LEU A 159 -8.18 -15.69 6.12
C LEU A 159 -7.12 -14.88 5.36
N VAL A 160 -6.18 -14.23 6.07
CA VAL A 160 -5.09 -13.43 5.47
C VAL A 160 -4.17 -14.30 4.60
N VAL A 161 -3.72 -15.43 5.15
CA VAL A 161 -2.82 -16.33 4.43
C VAL A 161 -3.50 -16.87 3.17
N ASN A 162 -4.79 -17.23 3.26
CA ASN A 162 -5.55 -17.72 2.12
C ASN A 162 -5.76 -16.64 1.05
N GLU A 163 -6.04 -15.39 1.43
CA GLU A 163 -6.20 -14.29 0.48
C GLU A 163 -4.92 -14.06 -0.33
N ILE A 164 -3.77 -14.00 0.35
CA ILE A 164 -2.47 -13.86 -0.33
C ILE A 164 -2.18 -15.05 -1.25
N ARG A 165 -2.46 -16.28 -0.79
CA ARG A 165 -2.26 -17.49 -1.59
C ARG A 165 -3.11 -17.50 -2.85
N LEU A 166 -4.41 -17.18 -2.73
CA LEU A 166 -5.33 -17.11 -3.86
C LEU A 166 -4.91 -16.06 -4.88
N MET A 167 -4.54 -14.86 -4.43
CA MET A 167 -4.04 -13.82 -5.33
C MET A 167 -2.82 -14.31 -6.13
N ARG A 168 -1.85 -14.93 -5.46
CA ARG A 168 -0.66 -15.48 -6.14
C ARG A 168 -1.03 -16.58 -7.14
N GLU A 169 -1.87 -17.50 -6.74
CA GLU A 169 -2.27 -18.63 -7.58
C GLU A 169 -2.96 -18.19 -8.88
N HIS A 170 -3.83 -17.20 -8.77
CA HIS A 170 -4.61 -16.71 -9.90
C HIS A 170 -3.91 -15.67 -10.75
N THR A 171 -3.00 -14.84 -10.17
CA THR A 171 -2.47 -13.70 -10.92
C THR A 171 -1.00 -13.79 -11.30
N ARG A 172 -0.22 -14.71 -10.70
CA ARG A 172 1.22 -14.80 -10.98
C ARG A 172 1.48 -15.37 -12.38
N ASP A 173 2.22 -14.64 -13.21
CA ASP A 173 2.75 -15.12 -14.47
C ASP A 173 4.06 -15.91 -14.27
N ALA A 174 4.08 -17.15 -14.74
CA ALA A 174 5.24 -18.03 -14.59
C ALA A 174 6.47 -17.58 -15.40
N LYS A 175 6.28 -16.82 -16.50
CA LYS A 175 7.38 -16.38 -17.39
C LYS A 175 8.11 -15.18 -16.84
N THR A 176 7.36 -14.18 -16.38
CA THR A 176 7.92 -12.93 -15.88
C THR A 176 8.13 -12.95 -14.36
N GLY A 177 7.36 -13.76 -13.64
CA GLY A 177 7.28 -13.72 -12.18
C GLY A 177 6.47 -12.54 -11.64
N LEU A 178 5.98 -11.64 -12.50
CA LEU A 178 5.09 -10.56 -12.12
C LEU A 178 3.66 -11.09 -11.90
N TRP A 179 2.83 -10.26 -11.26
CA TRP A 179 1.43 -10.61 -11.00
C TRP A 179 0.54 -9.65 -11.80
N TYR A 180 -0.44 -10.22 -12.52
CA TYR A 180 -1.45 -9.43 -13.23
C TYR A 180 -2.28 -8.61 -12.26
N HIS A 181 -2.70 -7.41 -12.66
CA HIS A 181 -3.42 -6.46 -11.79
C HIS A 181 -4.62 -7.09 -11.07
N ALA A 182 -5.40 -7.91 -11.76
CA ALA A 182 -6.63 -8.48 -11.23
C ALA A 182 -6.99 -9.81 -11.88
N TRP A 183 -7.91 -10.52 -11.22
CA TRP A 183 -8.54 -11.73 -11.70
C TRP A 183 -10.05 -11.67 -11.47
N ASP A 184 -10.84 -12.02 -12.48
CA ASP A 184 -12.29 -12.17 -12.40
C ASP A 184 -12.66 -13.66 -12.46
N GLU A 185 -13.12 -14.21 -11.32
CA GLU A 185 -13.55 -15.61 -11.23
C GLU A 185 -14.69 -15.91 -12.19
N SER A 186 -15.60 -14.95 -12.41
CA SER A 186 -16.75 -15.10 -13.30
C SER A 186 -16.39 -15.03 -14.78
N ARG A 187 -15.22 -14.46 -15.12
CA ARG A 187 -14.73 -14.22 -16.50
C ARG A 187 -15.67 -13.34 -17.33
N LYS A 188 -16.38 -12.42 -16.70
CA LYS A 188 -17.40 -11.57 -17.35
C LYS A 188 -17.02 -10.09 -17.38
N ALA A 189 -15.97 -9.69 -16.68
CA ALA A 189 -15.49 -8.32 -16.74
C ALA A 189 -14.99 -7.99 -18.15
N ASP A 190 -15.31 -6.80 -18.65
CA ASP A 190 -14.94 -6.37 -20.02
C ASP A 190 -13.43 -6.37 -20.27
N TRP A 191 -12.65 -6.23 -19.23
CA TRP A 191 -11.19 -6.19 -19.30
C TRP A 191 -10.53 -7.58 -19.23
N CYS A 192 -11.22 -8.61 -18.75
CA CYS A 192 -10.58 -9.89 -18.46
C CYS A 192 -10.44 -10.79 -19.69
N ASN A 193 -9.43 -11.63 -19.67
CA ASN A 193 -9.32 -12.72 -20.62
C ASN A 193 -10.46 -13.72 -20.36
N PRO A 194 -11.29 -14.06 -21.38
CA PRO A 194 -12.46 -14.90 -21.21
C PRO A 194 -12.16 -16.37 -20.87
N GLU A 195 -10.92 -16.83 -21.09
CA GLU A 195 -10.50 -18.20 -20.77
C GLU A 195 -9.92 -18.30 -19.36
N THR A 196 -9.15 -17.27 -18.92
CA THR A 196 -8.41 -17.30 -17.67
C THR A 196 -8.97 -16.40 -16.58
N GLY A 197 -9.74 -15.37 -16.92
CA GLY A 197 -10.21 -14.33 -16.01
C GLY A 197 -9.15 -13.25 -15.67
N LEU A 198 -7.93 -13.37 -16.22
CA LEU A 198 -6.82 -12.48 -15.90
C LEU A 198 -6.97 -11.11 -16.56
N ALA A 199 -6.53 -10.08 -15.84
CA ALA A 199 -6.28 -8.76 -16.40
C ALA A 199 -5.18 -8.83 -17.48
N PRO A 200 -5.18 -7.90 -18.47
CA PRO A 200 -4.22 -7.98 -19.57
C PRO A 200 -2.80 -7.52 -19.22
N GLU A 201 -2.64 -6.74 -18.14
CA GLU A 201 -1.40 -5.99 -17.90
C GLU A 201 -0.87 -6.14 -16.46
N PHE A 202 0.45 -5.91 -16.34
CA PHE A 202 1.17 -5.81 -15.08
C PHE A 202 1.25 -4.34 -14.65
N TRP A 203 0.19 -3.83 -14.02
CA TRP A 203 0.12 -2.44 -13.58
C TRP A 203 0.99 -2.20 -12.33
N GLY A 204 1.86 -1.18 -12.40
CA GLY A 204 2.93 -1.00 -11.43
C GLY A 204 2.44 -0.81 -9.99
N ARG A 205 1.48 0.08 -9.74
CA ARG A 205 1.04 0.37 -8.38
C ARG A 205 0.36 -0.83 -7.71
N SER A 206 -0.48 -1.57 -8.45
CA SER A 206 -1.11 -2.76 -7.88
C SER A 206 -0.09 -3.80 -7.43
N ILE A 207 0.94 -4.03 -8.25
CA ILE A 207 2.05 -4.93 -7.90
C ILE A 207 2.80 -4.40 -6.67
N GLY A 208 2.95 -3.09 -6.52
CA GLY A 208 3.65 -2.48 -5.41
C GLY A 208 3.00 -2.74 -4.06
N TRP A 209 1.69 -2.81 -4.02
CA TRP A 209 0.96 -3.13 -2.80
C TRP A 209 1.22 -4.54 -2.28
N VAL A 210 1.50 -5.51 -3.17
CA VAL A 210 1.67 -6.92 -2.80
C VAL A 210 2.82 -7.14 -1.81
N PRO A 211 4.08 -6.78 -2.12
CA PRO A 211 5.18 -7.02 -1.20
C PRO A 211 5.10 -6.16 0.07
N VAL A 212 4.50 -4.96 0.00
CA VAL A 212 4.28 -4.14 1.19
C VAL A 212 3.29 -4.82 2.13
N ALA A 213 2.14 -5.28 1.61
CA ALA A 213 1.12 -5.97 2.40
C ALA A 213 1.66 -7.26 3.04
N ILE A 214 2.36 -8.10 2.26
CA ILE A 214 2.88 -9.36 2.76
C ILE A 214 3.94 -9.12 3.85
N GLN A 215 4.78 -8.11 3.70
CA GLN A 215 5.77 -7.76 4.72
C GLN A 215 5.14 -7.19 6.00
N ASP A 216 4.04 -6.42 5.89
CA ASP A 216 3.27 -6.00 7.06
C ASP A 216 2.69 -7.23 7.80
N VAL A 217 2.12 -8.18 7.08
CA VAL A 217 1.62 -9.45 7.64
C VAL A 217 2.72 -10.25 8.33
N LEU A 218 3.90 -10.37 7.70
CA LEU A 218 5.05 -11.09 8.27
C LEU A 218 5.59 -10.45 9.55
N GLU A 219 5.50 -9.13 9.68
CA GLU A 219 5.92 -8.40 10.88
C GLU A 219 4.86 -8.44 12.00
N GLN A 220 3.58 -8.51 11.64
CA GLN A 220 2.45 -8.40 12.58
C GLN A 220 1.94 -9.75 13.12
N MET A 221 2.11 -10.84 12.36
CA MET A 221 1.48 -12.13 12.70
C MET A 221 2.47 -13.18 13.19
N ASP A 222 2.03 -13.94 14.20
CA ASP A 222 2.67 -15.18 14.60
C ASP A 222 2.22 -16.30 13.66
N LEU A 223 3.04 -16.55 12.64
CA LEU A 223 2.82 -17.61 11.66
C LEU A 223 3.68 -18.82 11.98
N ASP A 224 3.15 -20.02 11.73
CA ASP A 224 3.98 -21.23 11.70
C ASP A 224 5.06 -21.14 10.62
N ASP A 225 6.09 -21.97 10.73
CA ASP A 225 7.27 -21.93 9.86
C ASP A 225 6.92 -22.15 8.38
N GLU A 226 5.93 -23.00 8.07
CA GLU A 226 5.51 -23.28 6.71
C GLU A 226 4.85 -22.07 6.04
N ARG A 227 3.88 -21.45 6.73
CA ARG A 227 3.18 -20.27 6.25
C ARG A 227 4.13 -19.08 6.12
N ARG A 228 4.98 -18.87 7.12
CA ARG A 228 6.01 -17.82 7.09
C ARG A 228 6.94 -18.00 5.90
N ALA A 229 7.54 -19.19 5.74
CA ALA A 229 8.45 -19.48 4.63
C ALA A 229 7.79 -19.29 3.26
N ALA A 230 6.52 -19.67 3.12
CA ALA A 230 5.77 -19.46 1.88
C ALA A 230 5.61 -17.97 1.55
N LEU A 231 5.17 -17.14 2.52
CA LEU A 231 4.99 -15.71 2.34
C LEU A 231 6.32 -14.99 2.06
N GLU A 232 7.38 -15.35 2.78
CA GLU A 232 8.72 -14.84 2.53
C GLU A 232 9.21 -15.16 1.11
N GLN A 233 8.93 -16.38 0.63
CA GLN A 233 9.28 -16.77 -0.73
C GLN A 233 8.49 -15.97 -1.77
N TYR A 234 7.20 -15.66 -1.52
CA TYR A 234 6.40 -14.83 -2.43
C TYR A 234 6.96 -13.43 -2.58
N VAL A 235 7.35 -12.80 -1.46
CA VAL A 235 8.02 -11.48 -1.48
C VAL A 235 9.33 -11.55 -2.25
N ARG A 236 10.18 -12.54 -1.95
CA ARG A 236 11.49 -12.73 -2.56
C ARG A 236 11.40 -12.90 -4.08
N ASP A 237 10.50 -13.78 -4.54
CA ASP A 237 10.26 -14.05 -5.96
C ASP A 237 9.80 -12.79 -6.70
N LEU A 238 8.83 -12.07 -6.13
CA LEU A 238 8.27 -10.88 -6.75
C LEU A 238 9.28 -9.74 -6.83
N LEU A 239 9.96 -9.44 -5.74
CA LEU A 239 10.97 -8.37 -5.72
C LEU A 239 12.15 -8.69 -6.64
N THR A 240 12.60 -9.96 -6.70
CA THR A 240 13.63 -10.39 -7.66
C THR A 240 13.16 -10.19 -9.10
N SER A 241 11.88 -10.46 -9.38
CA SER A 241 11.31 -10.22 -10.71
C SER A 241 11.24 -8.74 -11.06
N LEU A 242 10.85 -7.89 -10.11
CA LEU A 242 10.76 -6.44 -10.28
C LEU A 242 12.11 -5.77 -10.56
N LEU A 243 13.19 -6.25 -9.95
CA LEU A 243 14.55 -5.72 -10.19
C LEU A 243 14.97 -5.77 -11.66
N ARG A 244 14.45 -6.72 -12.44
CA ARG A 244 14.75 -6.84 -13.87
C ARG A 244 14.14 -5.72 -14.72
N TYR A 245 13.16 -5.01 -14.17
CA TYR A 245 12.40 -3.96 -14.87
C TYR A 245 12.68 -2.56 -14.30
N GLN A 246 13.66 -2.41 -13.40
CA GLN A 246 14.07 -1.09 -12.91
C GLN A 246 14.67 -0.27 -14.07
N GLY A 247 14.12 0.91 -14.30
CA GLY A 247 14.60 1.83 -15.33
C GLY A 247 15.99 2.41 -15.05
N ALA A 248 16.58 3.02 -16.06
CA ALA A 248 17.94 3.56 -15.95
C ALA A 248 18.07 4.70 -14.92
N ASP A 249 16.97 5.43 -14.66
CA ASP A 249 16.92 6.46 -13.61
C ASP A 249 16.53 5.93 -12.22
N GLY A 250 16.37 4.61 -12.09
CA GLY A 250 16.02 3.94 -10.85
C GLY A 250 14.52 3.71 -10.63
N ARG A 251 13.65 4.36 -11.40
CA ARG A 251 12.19 4.22 -11.28
C ARG A 251 11.64 3.08 -12.13
N TRP A 252 10.35 2.76 -11.96
CA TRP A 252 9.61 1.78 -12.76
C TRP A 252 8.51 2.46 -13.57
N TYR A 253 8.15 1.80 -14.67
CA TYR A 253 7.11 2.25 -15.57
C TYR A 253 5.71 1.89 -15.08
N GLN A 254 4.70 2.65 -15.53
CA GLN A 254 3.27 2.45 -15.26
C GLN A 254 2.81 1.01 -15.57
N VAL A 255 3.21 0.45 -16.72
CA VAL A 255 3.08 -0.97 -17.07
C VAL A 255 4.49 -1.58 -17.03
N VAL A 256 4.75 -2.39 -16.01
CA VAL A 256 6.11 -2.74 -15.54
C VAL A 256 7.00 -3.35 -16.61
N ASN A 257 6.48 -4.31 -17.37
CA ASN A 257 7.26 -5.09 -18.35
C ASN A 257 7.29 -4.47 -19.75
N LYS A 258 6.79 -3.25 -19.90
CA LYS A 258 6.64 -2.56 -21.20
C LYS A 258 7.30 -1.18 -21.20
N GLY A 259 8.44 -1.02 -20.52
CA GLY A 259 9.14 0.26 -20.39
C GLY A 259 9.58 0.87 -21.72
N ASP A 260 9.82 0.06 -22.74
CA ASP A 260 10.21 0.46 -24.09
C ASP A 260 9.04 0.73 -25.04
N GLN A 261 7.81 0.50 -24.59
CA GLN A 261 6.62 0.68 -25.45
C GLN A 261 6.16 2.14 -25.47
N PRO A 262 5.68 2.66 -26.64
CA PRO A 262 5.18 4.00 -26.76
C PRO A 262 4.03 4.33 -25.82
N GLY A 263 4.05 5.51 -25.21
CA GLY A 263 3.00 5.99 -24.31
C GLY A 263 3.15 5.56 -22.85
N ASN A 264 4.00 4.58 -22.56
CA ASN A 264 4.29 4.20 -21.16
C ASN A 264 5.21 5.24 -20.50
N TRP A 265 5.05 5.44 -19.22
CA TRP A 265 5.77 6.47 -18.49
C TRP A 265 6.22 5.99 -17.10
N LEU A 266 7.27 6.65 -16.57
CA LEU A 266 7.83 6.36 -15.25
C LEU A 266 6.90 6.87 -14.15
N GLU A 267 6.44 5.95 -13.29
CA GLU A 267 5.39 6.21 -12.31
C GLU A 267 5.96 6.22 -10.88
N ASN A 268 5.75 7.33 -10.17
CA ASN A 268 6.39 7.53 -8.88
C ASN A 268 5.78 6.70 -7.76
N SER A 269 4.45 6.47 -7.74
CA SER A 269 3.86 5.74 -6.62
C SER A 269 4.30 4.27 -6.59
N CYS A 270 4.34 3.58 -7.74
CA CYS A 270 4.85 2.22 -7.79
C CYS A 270 6.35 2.16 -7.47
N SER A 271 7.13 3.12 -7.97
CA SER A 271 8.56 3.22 -7.69
C SER A 271 8.84 3.39 -6.19
N CYS A 272 8.04 4.20 -5.50
CA CYS A 272 8.12 4.38 -4.05
C CYS A 272 7.76 3.09 -3.29
N LEU A 273 6.69 2.39 -3.68
CA LEU A 273 6.28 1.15 -3.05
C LEU A 273 7.33 0.04 -3.21
N TYR A 274 7.91 -0.07 -4.41
CA TYR A 274 8.98 -1.05 -4.65
C TYR A 274 10.25 -0.72 -3.84
N ALA A 275 10.61 0.56 -3.77
CA ALA A 275 11.75 0.99 -2.95
C ALA A 275 11.52 0.72 -1.46
N ALA A 276 10.34 0.99 -0.94
CA ALA A 276 9.98 0.67 0.44
C ALA A 276 10.07 -0.83 0.71
N ALA A 277 9.49 -1.64 -0.17
CA ALA A 277 9.52 -3.10 -0.03
C ALA A 277 10.93 -3.68 -0.14
N LEU A 278 11.77 -3.18 -1.04
CA LEU A 278 13.18 -3.58 -1.19
C LEU A 278 14.01 -3.20 0.04
N ALA A 279 13.84 -1.99 0.56
CA ALA A 279 14.53 -1.53 1.76
C ALA A 279 14.17 -2.39 2.98
N ARG A 280 12.87 -2.69 3.15
CA ARG A 280 12.39 -3.57 4.21
C ARG A 280 12.91 -4.99 4.05
N ALA A 281 12.85 -5.57 2.84
CA ALA A 281 13.35 -6.91 2.58
C ALA A 281 14.85 -7.04 2.87
N ALA A 282 15.66 -6.02 2.58
CA ALA A 282 17.07 -6.01 2.93
C ALA A 282 17.29 -5.94 4.45
N ARG A 283 16.57 -5.06 5.17
CA ARG A 283 16.75 -4.92 6.63
C ARG A 283 16.27 -6.12 7.43
N THR A 284 15.27 -6.86 6.91
CA THR A 284 14.75 -8.08 7.55
C THR A 284 15.46 -9.36 7.13
N GLY A 285 16.44 -9.27 6.22
CA GLY A 285 17.19 -10.41 5.72
C GLY A 285 16.43 -11.27 4.70
N LEU A 286 15.27 -10.82 4.22
CA LEU A 286 14.55 -11.51 3.15
C LEU A 286 15.29 -11.44 1.80
N MET A 287 16.02 -10.35 1.56
CA MET A 287 16.88 -10.18 0.40
C MET A 287 18.31 -9.80 0.84
N SER A 288 19.27 -9.91 -0.07
CA SER A 288 20.63 -9.46 0.19
C SER A 288 20.68 -7.93 0.39
N ALA A 289 21.76 -7.45 1.01
CA ALA A 289 21.97 -6.01 1.23
C ALA A 289 21.99 -5.19 -0.07
N GLU A 290 22.25 -5.81 -1.22
CA GLU A 290 22.21 -5.16 -2.55
C GLU A 290 20.81 -4.66 -2.94
N ALA A 291 19.74 -5.23 -2.35
CA ALA A 291 18.38 -4.74 -2.56
C ALA A 291 18.20 -3.29 -2.08
N ILE A 292 18.96 -2.86 -1.06
CA ILE A 292 18.93 -1.47 -0.60
C ILE A 292 19.52 -0.50 -1.62
N ASP A 293 20.48 -0.92 -2.43
CA ASP A 293 21.06 -0.09 -3.48
C ASP A 293 20.04 0.18 -4.59
N ALA A 294 19.21 -0.82 -4.93
CA ALA A 294 18.11 -0.64 -5.85
C ALA A 294 17.04 0.30 -5.29
N ALA A 295 16.73 0.18 -3.99
CA ALA A 295 15.80 1.10 -3.31
C ALA A 295 16.34 2.55 -3.29
N LYS A 296 17.62 2.73 -3.06
CA LYS A 296 18.27 4.06 -3.09
C LYS A 296 18.28 4.66 -4.50
N ARG A 297 18.55 3.87 -5.53
CA ARG A 297 18.44 4.37 -6.92
C ARG A 297 17.01 4.82 -7.23
N ALA A 298 16.00 4.10 -6.75
CA ALA A 298 14.61 4.51 -6.92
C ALA A 298 14.30 5.81 -6.16
N PHE A 299 14.78 5.94 -4.93
CA PHE A 299 14.66 7.18 -4.15
C PHE A 299 15.29 8.36 -4.90
N ASP A 300 16.50 8.21 -5.39
CA ASP A 300 17.18 9.26 -6.16
C ASP A 300 16.39 9.63 -7.44
N GLY A 301 15.90 8.64 -8.18
CA GLY A 301 15.08 8.86 -9.37
C GLY A 301 13.77 9.59 -9.08
N VAL A 302 13.09 9.23 -7.99
CA VAL A 302 11.88 9.93 -7.55
C VAL A 302 12.21 11.34 -7.09
N VAL A 303 13.23 11.52 -6.24
CA VAL A 303 13.64 12.84 -5.73
C VAL A 303 14.05 13.78 -6.85
N ASN A 304 14.78 13.30 -7.87
CA ASN A 304 15.18 14.08 -9.03
C ASN A 304 13.98 14.50 -9.91
N SER A 305 12.84 13.88 -9.77
CA SER A 305 11.61 14.22 -10.49
C SER A 305 10.68 15.18 -9.72
N LEU A 306 11.04 15.54 -8.49
CA LEU A 306 10.24 16.43 -7.66
C LEU A 306 10.42 17.89 -8.07
N GLU A 307 9.36 18.67 -7.88
CA GLU A 307 9.39 20.11 -8.00
C GLU A 307 9.15 20.77 -6.64
N TRP A 308 9.55 22.04 -6.52
CA TRP A 308 9.34 22.82 -5.31
C TRP A 308 8.63 24.13 -5.62
N GLN A 309 7.63 24.45 -4.81
CA GLN A 309 6.92 25.73 -4.86
C GLN A 309 7.09 26.43 -3.49
N GLY A 310 8.15 27.23 -3.37
CA GLY A 310 8.58 27.74 -2.07
C GLY A 310 9.05 26.60 -1.17
N GLU A 311 8.39 26.42 -0.02
CA GLU A 311 8.66 25.33 0.92
C GLU A 311 7.85 24.05 0.61
N ASP A 312 6.94 24.10 -0.36
CA ASP A 312 6.04 23.00 -0.67
C ASP A 312 6.63 22.07 -1.73
N ILE A 313 6.76 20.80 -1.37
CA ILE A 313 7.19 19.74 -2.29
C ILE A 313 6.04 19.34 -3.21
N GLN A 314 6.35 19.17 -4.51
CA GLN A 314 5.40 18.72 -5.52
C GLN A 314 5.79 17.31 -5.96
N ILE A 315 5.04 16.30 -5.50
CA ILE A 315 5.23 14.89 -5.85
C ILE A 315 4.35 14.59 -7.05
N GLY A 316 4.91 14.78 -8.24
CA GLY A 316 4.26 14.52 -9.53
C GLY A 316 4.48 13.09 -10.04
N HIS A 317 4.18 12.86 -11.31
CA HIS A 317 4.31 11.54 -11.96
C HIS A 317 3.60 10.41 -11.21
N VAL A 318 2.44 10.71 -10.63
CA VAL A 318 1.58 9.77 -9.93
C VAL A 318 0.35 9.49 -10.77
N CYS A 319 0.07 8.22 -11.03
CA CYS A 319 -1.17 7.82 -11.68
C CYS A 319 -2.35 8.08 -10.74
N ILE A 320 -3.38 8.76 -11.23
CA ILE A 320 -4.64 8.92 -10.48
C ILE A 320 -5.21 7.55 -10.07
N GLY A 321 -6.11 7.50 -9.10
CA GLY A 321 -6.86 6.28 -8.78
C GLY A 321 -7.45 5.66 -10.05
N THR A 322 -7.29 4.35 -10.25
CA THR A 322 -7.65 3.72 -11.52
C THR A 322 -8.15 2.28 -11.32
N GLY A 323 -9.01 1.85 -12.23
CA GLY A 323 -9.45 0.47 -12.31
C GLY A 323 -8.56 -0.39 -13.20
N VAL A 324 -9.09 -1.54 -13.60
CA VAL A 324 -8.41 -2.52 -14.47
C VAL A 324 -8.71 -2.22 -15.93
N GLY A 325 -7.71 -2.31 -16.81
CA GLY A 325 -7.89 -2.07 -18.23
C GLY A 325 -6.74 -2.53 -19.11
N SER A 326 -6.77 -2.12 -20.37
CA SER A 326 -5.74 -2.44 -21.38
C SER A 326 -4.46 -1.60 -21.16
N TYR A 327 -3.41 -1.93 -21.91
CA TYR A 327 -2.17 -1.14 -21.96
C TYR A 327 -2.46 0.36 -22.23
N GLN A 328 -3.24 0.65 -23.27
CA GLN A 328 -3.58 2.03 -23.62
C GLN A 328 -4.37 2.73 -22.50
N PHE A 329 -5.29 2.02 -21.84
CA PHE A 329 -6.02 2.53 -20.69
C PHE A 329 -5.07 3.02 -19.59
N TYR A 330 -4.05 2.25 -19.25
CA TYR A 330 -3.08 2.68 -18.21
C TYR A 330 -2.19 3.81 -18.67
N CYS A 331 -1.74 3.81 -19.94
CA CYS A 331 -0.92 4.89 -20.49
C CYS A 331 -1.66 6.23 -20.54
N ASP A 332 -2.97 6.20 -20.79
CA ASP A 332 -3.84 7.38 -20.89
C ASP A 332 -4.34 7.90 -19.52
N ARG A 333 -4.04 7.19 -18.42
CA ARG A 333 -4.47 7.67 -17.10
C ARG A 333 -3.84 9.01 -16.77
N PRO A 334 -4.62 9.95 -16.20
CA PRO A 334 -4.08 11.22 -15.77
C PRO A 334 -2.91 11.07 -14.79
N CYS A 335 -1.89 11.84 -15.04
CA CYS A 335 -0.77 12.04 -14.13
C CYS A 335 -1.12 13.20 -13.20
N VAL A 336 -1.03 12.98 -11.90
CA VAL A 336 -1.43 13.96 -10.88
C VAL A 336 -0.27 14.30 -9.95
N THR A 337 -0.40 15.44 -9.25
CA THR A 337 0.59 15.93 -8.30
C THR A 337 -0.03 16.01 -6.91
N ASN A 338 0.70 15.54 -5.91
CA ASN A 338 0.29 15.52 -4.51
C ASN A 338 -1.06 14.83 -4.25
N ASP A 339 -1.38 13.77 -5.03
CA ASP A 339 -2.46 12.88 -4.68
C ASP A 339 -2.08 12.08 -3.41
N LEU A 340 -3.03 11.93 -2.49
CA LEU A 340 -2.75 11.37 -1.16
C LEU A 340 -2.10 9.98 -1.20
N HIS A 341 -2.57 9.07 -2.07
CA HIS A 341 -1.97 7.75 -2.16
C HIS A 341 -0.52 7.78 -2.71
N GLY A 342 -0.22 8.72 -3.62
CA GLY A 342 1.14 8.92 -4.12
C GLY A 342 2.05 9.53 -3.06
N VAL A 343 1.57 10.53 -2.33
CA VAL A 343 2.32 11.12 -1.19
C VAL A 343 2.54 10.07 -0.11
N GLY A 344 1.52 9.26 0.21
CA GLY A 344 1.66 8.17 1.18
C GLY A 344 2.70 7.13 0.77
N ALA A 345 2.71 6.69 -0.51
CA ALA A 345 3.74 5.80 -1.04
C ALA A 345 5.15 6.41 -0.92
N PHE A 346 5.29 7.72 -1.21
CA PHE A 346 6.53 8.46 -1.03
C PHE A 346 6.99 8.49 0.44
N LEU A 347 6.08 8.71 1.37
CA LEU A 347 6.37 8.68 2.80
C LEU A 347 6.79 7.28 3.26
N LEU A 348 6.13 6.22 2.76
CA LEU A 348 6.53 4.83 3.04
C LEU A 348 7.96 4.56 2.55
N MET A 349 8.31 4.99 1.35
CA MET A 349 9.68 4.88 0.83
C MET A 349 10.70 5.59 1.73
N CYS A 350 10.45 6.85 2.07
CA CYS A 350 11.35 7.65 2.87
C CYS A 350 11.57 7.04 4.27
N THR A 351 10.48 6.59 4.91
CA THR A 351 10.54 6.04 6.27
C THR A 351 11.17 4.66 6.30
N GLU A 352 10.89 3.76 5.36
CA GLU A 352 11.51 2.44 5.31
C GLU A 352 13.01 2.52 4.99
N LEU A 353 13.43 3.42 4.09
CA LEU A 353 14.85 3.67 3.83
C LEU A 353 15.55 4.20 5.08
N GLN A 354 14.92 5.11 5.83
CA GLN A 354 15.49 5.62 7.08
C GLN A 354 15.66 4.53 8.12
N VAL A 355 14.66 3.64 8.28
CA VAL A 355 14.76 2.49 9.20
C VAL A 355 15.89 1.56 8.79
N ALA A 356 15.99 1.23 7.50
CA ALA A 356 17.04 0.36 6.99
C ALA A 356 18.45 0.95 7.21
N GLU A 357 18.60 2.27 7.03
CA GLU A 357 19.88 2.96 7.30
C GLU A 357 20.23 2.96 8.79
N ASN A 358 19.25 3.15 9.67
CA ASN A 358 19.45 3.10 11.12
C ASN A 358 19.94 1.70 11.57
N VAL A 359 19.33 0.62 11.05
CA VAL A 359 19.74 -0.77 11.33
C VAL A 359 21.15 -1.04 10.83
N CYS A 360 21.48 -0.61 9.61
CA CYS A 360 22.85 -0.74 9.07
C CYS A 360 23.90 0.03 9.88
N ALA A 361 23.53 1.16 10.47
CA ALA A 361 24.44 1.95 11.30
C ALA A 361 24.69 1.30 12.68
N GLN A 362 23.71 0.62 13.24
CA GLN A 362 23.82 -0.08 14.54
C GLN A 362 24.65 -1.38 14.45
N ASN A 363 24.71 -1.99 13.26
CA ASN A 363 25.44 -3.24 13.01
C ASN A 363 26.91 -3.02 12.58
N ARG A 364 27.39 -1.77 12.52
CA ARG A 364 28.78 -1.38 12.25
C ARG A 364 29.48 -0.96 13.53
#